data_17cfc640d1213ae471630f9676227ba1
#
_entry.id   17cfc640d1213ae471630f9676227ba1
#
_cell.length_a   1.000
_cell.length_b   1.000
_cell.length_c   1.000
_cell.angle_alpha   90.00
_cell.angle_beta   90.00
_cell.angle_gamma   90.00
#
_symmetry.space_group_name_H-M   'P 1'
#
loop_
_entity.id
_entity.type
_entity.pdbx_description
1 polymer ?
#
loop_
_entity_poly.entity_id
_entity_poly.type
_entity_poly.pdbx_seq_one_letter_code
_entity_poly.pdbx_strand_id
1 'polypeptide(L)'
;SAGETLRRLWKNHHYTWGVLTQMFYVAAQIMVWTFIIQYADNLGIDKATAQLYNIVAMGLALTFRFLGTYIMKYLNPHTMLTVFGIGAALCTTGAILWVGMGGLICLVAISAFMSIMFPTIYGIALENVHERDTSLGAAFLVMAIVGGALMPPLQGMIIDQKVLFGMPAVNISFILPLICFIIVAAYGRTAARISRRKQINH
;
A
#
# COMPACT_ATOMS: atom_id res chain seq x y z
N SER A 1 -10.08 -12.02 -28.98
CA SER A 1 -11.17 -11.14 -28.62
C SER A 1 -11.04 -10.67 -27.16
N ALA A 2 -11.67 -9.53 -26.83
CA ALA A 2 -11.63 -8.98 -25.47
C ALA A 2 -12.23 -9.93 -24.42
N GLY A 3 -13.28 -10.67 -24.79
CA GLY A 3 -13.91 -11.65 -23.90
C GLY A 3 -13.01 -12.82 -23.54
N GLU A 4 -12.23 -13.30 -24.49
CA GLU A 4 -11.24 -14.36 -24.25
C GLU A 4 -10.10 -13.88 -23.37
N THR A 5 -9.62 -12.66 -23.59
CA THR A 5 -8.58 -12.02 -22.77
C THR A 5 -9.06 -11.88 -21.34
N LEU A 6 -10.28 -11.38 -21.12
CA LEU A 6 -10.88 -11.29 -19.78
C LEU A 6 -10.92 -12.64 -19.09
N ARG A 7 -11.35 -13.68 -19.79
CA ARG A 7 -11.44 -15.04 -19.26
C ARG A 7 -10.06 -15.56 -18.85
N ARG A 8 -9.04 -15.33 -19.66
CA ARG A 8 -7.66 -15.74 -19.33
C ARG A 8 -7.13 -15.01 -18.11
N LEU A 9 -7.36 -13.70 -18.03
CA LEU A 9 -6.92 -12.88 -16.87
C LEU A 9 -7.60 -13.32 -15.59
N TRP A 10 -8.91 -13.54 -15.60
CA TRP A 10 -9.65 -14.00 -14.42
C TRP A 10 -9.22 -15.38 -13.93
N LYS A 11 -8.81 -16.27 -14.83
CA LYS A 11 -8.29 -17.60 -14.47
C LYS A 11 -6.86 -17.56 -13.92
N ASN A 12 -6.12 -16.50 -14.21
CA ASN A 12 -4.78 -16.32 -13.69
C ASN A 12 -4.86 -15.79 -12.24
N HIS A 13 -4.78 -16.68 -11.27
CA HIS A 13 -4.91 -16.32 -9.85
C HIS A 13 -3.83 -15.35 -9.38
N HIS A 14 -2.60 -15.49 -9.87
CA HIS A 14 -1.51 -14.56 -9.56
C HIS A 14 -1.87 -13.12 -9.98
N TYR A 15 -2.41 -12.96 -11.19
CA TYR A 15 -2.85 -11.65 -11.68
C TYR A 15 -4.05 -11.11 -10.89
N THR A 16 -5.05 -11.95 -10.62
CA THR A 16 -6.25 -11.54 -9.87
C THR A 16 -5.91 -11.07 -8.47
N TRP A 17 -5.05 -11.80 -7.75
CA TRP A 17 -4.56 -11.38 -6.45
C TRP A 17 -3.73 -10.10 -6.55
N GLY A 18 -2.99 -9.91 -7.64
CA GLY A 18 -2.26 -8.68 -7.91
C GLY A 18 -3.18 -7.46 -8.05
N VAL A 19 -4.29 -7.60 -8.75
CA VAL A 19 -5.29 -6.52 -8.90
C VAL A 19 -5.92 -6.18 -7.55
N LEU A 20 -6.30 -7.18 -6.76
CA LEU A 20 -6.84 -6.96 -5.42
C LEU A 20 -5.82 -6.30 -4.50
N THR A 21 -4.57 -6.74 -4.54
CA THR A 21 -3.48 -6.15 -3.75
C THR A 21 -3.25 -4.70 -4.14
N GLN A 22 -3.29 -4.39 -5.43
CA GLN A 22 -3.15 -3.03 -5.93
C GLN A 22 -4.29 -2.13 -5.41
N MET A 23 -5.51 -2.65 -5.41
CA MET A 23 -6.68 -1.94 -4.88
C MET A 23 -6.50 -1.64 -3.38
N PHE A 24 -6.07 -2.62 -2.58
CA PHE A 24 -5.81 -2.41 -1.15
C PHE A 24 -4.65 -1.46 -0.91
N TYR A 25 -3.60 -1.54 -1.73
CA TYR A 25 -2.49 -0.59 -1.62
C TYR A 25 -2.93 0.85 -1.89
N VAL A 26 -3.69 1.08 -2.96
CA VAL A 26 -4.20 2.42 -3.28
C VAL A 26 -5.12 2.92 -2.17
N ALA A 27 -5.96 2.04 -1.61
CA ALA A 27 -6.78 2.38 -0.46
C ALA A 27 -5.94 2.84 0.72
N ALA A 28 -4.87 2.11 1.05
CA ALA A 28 -3.95 2.47 2.12
C ALA A 28 -3.27 3.82 1.87
N GLN A 29 -2.81 4.05 0.65
CA GLN A 29 -2.16 5.31 0.26
C GLN A 29 -3.10 6.50 0.45
N ILE A 30 -4.32 6.39 -0.02
CA ILE A 30 -5.32 7.46 0.11
C ILE A 30 -5.64 7.68 1.60
N MET A 31 -5.86 6.62 2.36
CA MET A 31 -6.17 6.71 3.78
C MET A 31 -5.04 7.37 4.58
N VAL A 32 -3.80 6.96 4.35
CA VAL A 32 -2.64 7.52 5.07
C VAL A 32 -2.49 9.02 4.77
N TRP A 33 -2.48 9.39 3.51
CA TRP A 33 -2.23 10.79 3.12
C TRP A 33 -3.42 11.70 3.37
N THR A 34 -4.64 11.18 3.39
CA THR A 34 -5.83 11.98 3.72
C THR A 34 -5.94 12.22 5.22
N PHE A 35 -5.75 11.17 6.02
CA PHE A 35 -6.05 11.23 7.46
C PHE A 35 -4.85 11.57 8.35
N ILE A 36 -3.66 11.82 7.77
CA ILE A 36 -2.54 12.35 8.52
C ILE A 36 -2.88 13.71 9.16
N ILE A 37 -3.71 14.50 8.49
CA ILE A 37 -4.16 15.81 8.97
C ILE A 37 -5.02 15.64 10.23
N GLN A 38 -5.98 14.71 10.22
CA GLN A 38 -6.81 14.41 11.38
C GLN A 38 -6.00 13.83 12.54
N TYR A 39 -4.99 13.02 12.24
CA TYR A 39 -4.08 12.50 13.24
C TYR A 39 -3.33 13.64 13.92
N ALA A 40 -2.78 14.57 13.15
CA ALA A 40 -2.08 15.74 13.67
C ALA A 40 -3.04 16.67 14.43
N ASP A 41 -4.25 16.88 13.93
CA ASP A 41 -5.27 17.69 14.60
C ASP A 41 -5.61 17.13 15.99
N ASN A 42 -5.72 15.83 16.13
CA ASN A 42 -5.95 15.17 17.42
C ASN A 42 -4.82 15.40 18.43
N LEU A 43 -3.61 15.70 17.94
CA LEU A 43 -2.45 16.04 18.78
C LEU A 43 -2.37 17.54 19.09
N GLY A 44 -3.33 18.35 18.65
CA GLY A 44 -3.33 19.79 18.85
C GLY A 44 -2.48 20.57 17.85
N ILE A 45 -2.07 19.93 16.76
CA ILE A 45 -1.28 20.59 15.71
C ILE A 45 -2.24 21.30 14.74
N ASP A 46 -1.96 22.56 14.38
CA ASP A 46 -2.78 23.32 13.46
C ASP A 46 -2.69 22.75 12.03
N LYS A 47 -3.71 23.05 11.21
CA LYS A 47 -3.81 22.51 9.84
C LYS A 47 -2.63 22.89 8.96
N ALA A 48 -2.10 24.09 9.08
CA ALA A 48 -0.96 24.55 8.28
C ALA A 48 0.29 23.69 8.58
N THR A 49 0.58 23.43 9.86
CA THR A 49 1.69 22.57 10.27
C THR A 49 1.44 21.12 9.88
N ALA A 50 0.19 20.63 9.99
CA ALA A 50 -0.18 19.28 9.55
C ALA A 50 0.09 19.09 8.07
N GLN A 51 -0.19 20.09 7.23
CA GLN A 51 0.14 20.05 5.81
C GLN A 51 1.64 19.95 5.55
N LEU A 52 2.47 20.57 6.38
CA LEU A 52 3.93 20.42 6.27
C LEU A 52 4.37 18.98 6.52
N TYR A 53 3.78 18.29 7.49
CA TYR A 53 4.05 16.87 7.71
C TYR A 53 3.65 16.03 6.49
N ASN A 54 2.53 16.35 5.87
CA ASN A 54 2.09 15.66 4.66
C ASN A 54 3.04 15.92 3.48
N ILE A 55 3.53 17.13 3.33
CA ILE A 55 4.54 17.48 2.31
C ILE A 55 5.84 16.69 2.55
N VAL A 56 6.29 16.59 3.80
CA VAL A 56 7.46 15.78 4.15
C VAL A 56 7.23 14.31 3.80
N ALA A 57 6.04 13.78 4.09
CA ALA A 57 5.65 12.41 3.75
C ALA A 57 5.75 12.16 2.23
N MET A 58 5.22 13.09 1.44
CA MET A 58 5.29 12.99 -0.03
C MET A 58 6.72 13.12 -0.54
N GLY A 59 7.52 13.97 0.07
CA GLY A 59 8.95 14.10 -0.24
C GLY A 59 9.73 12.82 0.05
N LEU A 60 9.43 12.16 1.17
CA LEU A 60 10.00 10.85 1.48
C LEU A 60 9.60 9.80 0.46
N ALA A 61 8.32 9.78 0.06
CA ALA A 61 7.84 8.86 -0.95
C ALA A 61 8.59 9.04 -2.27
N LEU A 62 8.79 10.26 -2.71
CA LEU A 62 9.53 10.57 -3.94
C LEU A 62 10.99 10.15 -3.84
N THR A 63 11.66 10.50 -2.75
CA THR A 63 13.07 10.17 -2.49
C THR A 63 13.28 8.65 -2.47
N PHE A 64 12.46 7.94 -1.72
CA PHE A 64 12.58 6.48 -1.61
C PHE A 64 12.14 5.75 -2.87
N ARG A 65 11.32 6.36 -3.71
CA ARG A 65 11.00 5.81 -5.04
C ARG A 65 12.27 5.73 -5.90
N PHE A 66 13.08 6.78 -5.94
CA PHE A 66 14.35 6.77 -6.66
C PHE A 66 15.34 5.78 -6.04
N LEU A 67 15.49 5.81 -4.71
CA LEU A 67 16.36 4.88 -4.00
C LEU A 67 15.92 3.43 -4.18
N GLY A 68 14.62 3.16 -4.05
CA GLY A 68 14.06 1.83 -4.22
C GLY A 68 14.24 1.30 -5.63
N THR A 69 14.05 2.14 -6.64
CA THR A 69 14.28 1.77 -8.03
C THR A 69 15.76 1.42 -8.28
N TYR A 70 16.66 2.17 -7.67
CA TYR A 70 18.10 1.87 -7.74
C TYR A 70 18.43 0.53 -7.06
N ILE A 71 17.89 0.29 -5.89
CA ILE A 71 18.14 -0.94 -5.12
C ILE A 71 17.55 -2.17 -5.84
N MET A 72 16.44 -2.01 -6.57
CA MET A 72 15.83 -3.10 -7.34
C MET A 72 16.71 -3.65 -8.47
N LYS A 73 17.77 -2.92 -8.86
CA LYS A 73 18.79 -3.46 -9.77
C LYS A 73 19.58 -4.61 -9.16
N TYR A 74 19.67 -4.65 -7.84
CA TYR A 74 20.45 -5.64 -7.08
C TYR A 74 19.59 -6.62 -6.31
N LEU A 75 18.37 -6.24 -5.93
CA LEU A 75 17.45 -7.05 -5.15
C LEU A 75 16.22 -7.42 -5.96
N ASN A 76 15.67 -8.60 -5.65
CA ASN A 76 14.46 -9.09 -6.30
C ASN A 76 13.25 -8.22 -5.92
N PRO A 77 12.44 -7.75 -6.89
CA PRO A 77 11.24 -6.97 -6.60
C PRO A 77 10.26 -7.64 -5.64
N HIS A 78 10.10 -8.95 -5.71
CA HIS A 78 9.22 -9.71 -4.82
C HIS A 78 9.66 -9.57 -3.35
N THR A 79 10.96 -9.72 -3.11
CA THR A 79 11.53 -9.56 -1.77
C THR A 79 11.41 -8.13 -1.29
N MET A 80 11.66 -7.15 -2.14
CA MET A 80 11.52 -5.74 -1.79
C MET A 80 10.08 -5.38 -1.42
N LEU A 81 9.11 -5.87 -2.18
CA LEU A 81 7.70 -5.64 -1.87
C LEU A 81 7.33 -6.22 -0.51
N THR A 82 7.80 -7.42 -0.20
CA THR A 82 7.58 -8.07 1.09
C THR A 82 8.18 -7.25 2.23
N VAL A 83 9.43 -6.83 2.10
CA VAL A 83 10.15 -6.06 3.12
C VAL A 83 9.50 -4.69 3.33
N PHE A 84 9.16 -3.99 2.26
CA PHE A 84 8.52 -2.69 2.34
C PHE A 84 7.10 -2.79 2.90
N GLY A 85 6.37 -3.85 2.55
CA GLY A 85 5.06 -4.13 3.13
C GLY A 85 5.13 -4.37 4.64
N ILE A 86 6.09 -5.14 5.10
CA ILE A 86 6.34 -5.38 6.52
C ILE A 86 6.75 -4.08 7.22
N GLY A 87 7.65 -3.30 6.62
CA GLY A 87 8.07 -2.01 7.17
C GLY A 87 6.91 -1.04 7.31
N ALA A 88 6.04 -0.95 6.30
CA ALA A 88 4.84 -0.13 6.34
C ALA A 88 3.87 -0.61 7.43
N ALA A 89 3.68 -1.93 7.57
CA ALA A 89 2.83 -2.50 8.61
C ALA A 89 3.35 -2.20 10.02
N LEU A 90 4.66 -2.30 10.23
CA LEU A 90 5.28 -1.97 11.52
C LEU A 90 5.14 -0.49 11.85
N CYS A 91 5.36 0.39 10.89
CA CYS A 91 5.17 1.83 11.07
C CYS A 91 3.71 2.17 11.36
N THR A 92 2.77 1.51 10.68
CA THR A 92 1.33 1.70 10.91
C THR A 92 0.95 1.23 12.32
N THR A 93 1.48 0.11 12.78
CA THR A 93 1.29 -0.38 14.15
C THR A 93 1.81 0.65 15.16
N GLY A 94 2.98 1.24 14.91
CA GLY A 94 3.52 2.32 15.72
C GLY A 94 2.60 3.54 15.75
N ALA A 95 2.02 3.91 14.62
CA ALA A 95 1.07 5.02 14.54
C ALA A 95 -0.22 4.75 15.33
N ILE A 96 -0.66 3.49 15.42
CA ILE A 96 -1.83 3.10 16.21
C ILE A 96 -1.52 3.13 17.70
N LEU A 97 -0.43 2.49 18.12
CA LEU A 97 -0.12 2.25 19.52
C LEU A 97 0.56 3.43 20.22
N TRP A 98 1.35 4.20 19.50
CA TRP A 98 2.07 5.35 20.04
C TRP A 98 1.21 6.59 19.95
N VAL A 99 0.50 6.90 21.03
CA VAL A 99 -0.34 8.10 21.12
C VAL A 99 0.58 9.31 21.35
N GLY A 100 0.76 10.15 20.33
CA GLY A 100 1.61 11.33 20.43
C GLY A 100 2.43 11.59 19.17
N MET A 101 3.46 12.43 19.30
CA MET A 101 4.32 12.80 18.14
C MET A 101 5.07 11.60 17.55
N GLY A 102 5.43 10.62 18.37
CA GLY A 102 6.07 9.39 17.86
C GLY A 102 5.19 8.65 16.88
N GLY A 103 3.88 8.58 17.15
CA GLY A 103 2.91 7.99 16.22
C GLY A 103 2.81 8.77 14.91
N LEU A 104 2.84 10.10 14.98
CA LEU A 104 2.82 10.94 13.78
C LEU A 104 4.08 10.75 12.94
N ILE A 105 5.24 10.63 13.57
CA ILE A 105 6.52 10.35 12.89
C ILE A 105 6.45 8.98 12.20
N CYS A 106 5.91 7.95 12.87
CA CYS A 106 5.68 6.64 12.27
C CYS A 106 4.77 6.75 11.06
N LEU A 107 3.71 7.55 11.14
CA LEU A 107 2.76 7.76 10.06
C LEU A 107 3.42 8.42 8.85
N VAL A 108 4.28 9.42 9.07
CA VAL A 108 5.08 10.05 8.01
C VAL A 108 6.04 9.01 7.39
N ALA A 109 6.68 8.18 8.21
CA ALA A 109 7.63 7.17 7.75
C ALA A 109 6.98 6.10 6.86
N ILE A 110 5.69 5.83 6.99
CA ILE A 110 4.97 4.90 6.12
C ILE A 110 5.16 5.28 4.64
N SER A 111 5.20 6.58 4.34
CA SER A 111 5.33 7.07 2.97
C SER A 111 6.61 6.59 2.27
N ALA A 112 7.71 6.44 3.02
CA ALA A 112 8.94 5.89 2.49
C ALA A 112 8.75 4.44 2.00
N PHE A 113 8.02 3.64 2.78
CA PHE A 113 7.74 2.24 2.43
C PHE A 113 6.69 2.12 1.31
N MET A 114 5.76 3.07 1.20
CA MET A 114 4.78 3.09 0.11
C MET A 114 5.38 3.43 -1.25
N SER A 115 6.56 4.04 -1.27
CA SER A 115 7.14 4.69 -2.45
C SER A 115 7.21 3.81 -3.70
N ILE A 116 7.53 2.52 -3.54
CA ILE A 116 7.72 1.60 -4.67
C ILE A 116 6.56 0.63 -4.86
N MET A 117 5.56 0.65 -3.98
CA MET A 117 4.54 -0.40 -3.96
C MET A 117 3.71 -0.45 -5.24
N PHE A 118 3.24 0.69 -5.72
CA PHE A 118 2.37 0.73 -6.92
C PHE A 118 3.07 0.13 -8.15
N PRO A 119 4.24 0.62 -8.57
CA PRO A 119 4.91 0.07 -9.75
C PRO A 119 5.37 -1.37 -9.53
N THR A 120 5.74 -1.75 -8.32
CA THR A 120 6.21 -3.10 -8.02
C THR A 120 5.08 -4.12 -8.07
N ILE A 121 3.93 -3.81 -7.47
CA ILE A 121 2.73 -4.67 -7.55
C ILE A 121 2.28 -4.81 -9.01
N TYR A 122 2.27 -3.70 -9.73
CA TYR A 122 1.93 -3.65 -11.15
C TYR A 122 2.82 -4.59 -11.97
N GLY A 123 4.13 -4.49 -11.80
CA GLY A 123 5.09 -5.34 -12.51
C GLY A 123 4.97 -6.81 -12.14
N ILE A 124 4.82 -7.12 -10.85
CA ILE A 124 4.66 -8.50 -10.37
C ILE A 124 3.37 -9.12 -10.90
N ALA A 125 2.27 -8.39 -10.90
CA ALA A 125 0.97 -8.89 -11.37
C ALA A 125 1.01 -9.26 -12.85
N LEU A 126 1.81 -8.56 -13.65
CA LEU A 126 1.92 -8.80 -15.09
C LEU A 126 2.97 -9.84 -15.49
N GLU A 127 3.78 -10.36 -14.55
CA GLU A 127 4.88 -11.32 -14.83
C GLU A 127 4.42 -12.56 -15.59
N ASN A 128 3.26 -13.10 -15.25
CA ASN A 128 2.73 -14.34 -15.83
C ASN A 128 1.58 -14.08 -16.80
N VAL A 129 1.40 -12.84 -17.23
CA VAL A 129 0.38 -12.46 -18.21
C VAL A 129 0.96 -12.52 -19.60
N HIS A 130 0.23 -13.19 -20.52
CA HIS A 130 0.64 -13.29 -21.91
C HIS A 130 0.75 -11.90 -22.55
N GLU A 131 1.75 -11.68 -23.42
CA GLU A 131 1.98 -10.37 -24.07
C GLU A 131 0.73 -9.74 -24.67
N ARG A 132 -0.08 -10.55 -25.37
CA ARG A 132 -1.33 -10.09 -26.01
C ARG A 132 -2.38 -9.62 -25.01
N ASP A 133 -2.28 -10.03 -23.74
CA ASP A 133 -3.24 -9.68 -22.68
C ASP A 133 -2.74 -8.54 -21.80
N THR A 134 -1.50 -8.08 -21.98
CA THR A 134 -0.85 -7.10 -21.11
C THR A 134 -1.56 -5.75 -21.11
N SER A 135 -2.03 -5.26 -22.27
CA SER A 135 -2.71 -3.97 -22.35
C SER A 135 -3.99 -3.93 -21.51
N LEU A 136 -4.82 -4.95 -21.61
CA LEU A 136 -6.06 -5.04 -20.84
C LEU A 136 -5.76 -5.33 -19.36
N GLY A 137 -4.76 -6.18 -19.10
CA GLY A 137 -4.29 -6.45 -17.73
C GLY A 137 -3.79 -5.20 -17.02
N ALA A 138 -3.01 -4.39 -17.71
CA ALA A 138 -2.53 -3.12 -17.19
C ALA A 138 -3.68 -2.14 -16.92
N ALA A 139 -4.67 -2.10 -17.79
CA ALA A 139 -5.83 -1.23 -17.61
C ALA A 139 -6.59 -1.55 -16.33
N PHE A 140 -6.82 -2.82 -16.01
CA PHE A 140 -7.49 -3.22 -14.77
C PHE A 140 -6.66 -2.89 -13.52
N LEU A 141 -5.34 -3.04 -13.60
CA LEU A 141 -4.44 -2.65 -12.49
C LEU A 141 -4.51 -1.15 -12.20
N VAL A 142 -4.64 -0.33 -13.25
CA VAL A 142 -4.82 1.12 -13.08
C VAL A 142 -6.23 1.42 -12.56
N MET A 143 -7.26 0.72 -13.04
CA MET A 143 -8.63 0.86 -12.58
C MET A 143 -8.82 0.45 -11.11
N ALA A 144 -7.91 -0.30 -10.54
CA ALA A 144 -7.90 -0.61 -9.11
C ALA A 144 -7.89 0.64 -8.23
N ILE A 145 -7.42 1.78 -8.75
CA ILE A 145 -7.46 3.08 -8.06
C ILE A 145 -8.90 3.44 -7.66
N VAL A 146 -9.86 3.18 -8.55
CA VAL A 146 -11.29 3.45 -8.28
C VAL A 146 -11.79 2.61 -7.10
N GLY A 147 -11.43 1.32 -7.07
CA GLY A 147 -11.79 0.44 -5.96
C GLY A 147 -11.19 0.88 -4.62
N GLY A 148 -9.96 1.38 -4.66
CA GLY A 148 -9.29 1.91 -3.47
C GLY A 148 -9.99 3.10 -2.83
N ALA A 149 -10.74 3.88 -3.61
CA ALA A 149 -11.47 5.03 -3.11
C ALA A 149 -12.67 4.68 -2.21
N LEU A 150 -13.05 3.41 -2.12
CA LEU A 150 -14.15 2.97 -1.28
C LEU A 150 -13.77 2.84 0.21
N MET A 151 -12.50 2.67 0.54
CA MET A 151 -12.06 2.44 1.92
C MET A 151 -11.91 3.73 2.78
N PRO A 152 -11.48 4.88 2.25
CA PRO A 152 -11.33 6.08 3.06
C PRO A 152 -12.59 6.51 3.81
N PRO A 153 -13.81 6.42 3.24
CA PRO A 153 -15.03 6.71 4.01
C PRO A 153 -15.21 5.81 5.24
N LEU A 154 -14.79 4.56 5.18
CA LEU A 154 -14.84 3.66 6.32
C LEU A 154 -13.92 4.12 7.44
N GLN A 155 -12.72 4.56 7.11
CA GLN A 155 -11.79 5.13 8.09
C GLN A 155 -12.36 6.42 8.69
N GLY A 156 -12.97 7.28 7.88
CA GLY A 156 -13.64 8.48 8.35
C GLY A 156 -14.75 8.18 9.36
N MET A 157 -15.54 7.15 9.12
CA MET A 157 -16.59 6.70 10.05
C MET A 157 -16.02 6.26 11.40
N ILE A 158 -14.86 5.59 11.40
CA ILE A 158 -14.17 5.20 12.64
C ILE A 158 -13.67 6.46 13.38
N ILE A 159 -13.07 7.40 12.68
CA ILE A 159 -12.55 8.65 13.26
C ILE A 159 -13.68 9.45 13.93
N ASP A 160 -14.87 9.46 13.35
CA ASP A 160 -16.05 10.16 13.87
C ASP A 160 -16.49 9.66 15.25
N GLN A 161 -16.11 8.48 15.66
CA GLN A 161 -16.39 7.95 17.00
C GLN A 161 -15.59 8.66 18.11
N LYS A 162 -14.57 9.42 17.76
CA LYS A 162 -13.67 10.21 18.62
C LYS A 162 -12.82 9.38 19.59
N VAL A 163 -13.43 8.46 20.36
CA VAL A 163 -12.71 7.59 21.29
C VAL A 163 -13.24 6.16 21.14
N LEU A 164 -12.34 5.20 20.99
CA LEU A 164 -12.63 3.77 20.93
C LEU A 164 -11.61 3.01 21.78
N PHE A 165 -12.10 2.07 22.58
CA PHE A 165 -11.26 1.20 23.44
C PHE A 165 -10.25 1.99 24.30
N GLY A 166 -10.63 3.17 24.79
CA GLY A 166 -9.77 4.02 25.61
C GLY A 166 -8.65 4.77 24.86
N MET A 167 -8.66 4.70 23.54
CA MET A 167 -7.69 5.38 22.67
C MET A 167 -8.39 6.35 21.71
N PRO A 168 -7.67 7.37 21.20
CA PRO A 168 -8.23 8.22 20.15
C PRO A 168 -8.66 7.36 18.95
N ALA A 169 -9.87 7.56 18.45
CA ALA A 169 -10.39 6.79 17.33
C ALA A 169 -9.56 6.95 16.06
N VAL A 170 -8.93 8.12 15.86
CA VAL A 170 -8.04 8.36 14.72
C VAL A 170 -6.86 7.39 14.70
N ASN A 171 -6.29 7.08 15.87
CA ASN A 171 -5.21 6.10 15.97
C ASN A 171 -5.71 4.70 15.58
N ILE A 172 -6.84 4.28 16.15
CA ILE A 172 -7.44 2.96 15.88
C ILE A 172 -7.85 2.83 14.41
N SER A 173 -8.28 3.92 13.76
CA SER A 173 -8.71 3.92 12.37
C SER A 173 -7.62 3.42 11.40
N PHE A 174 -6.36 3.56 11.76
CA PHE A 174 -5.23 3.10 10.96
C PHE A 174 -5.07 1.57 10.95
N ILE A 175 -5.94 0.84 11.63
CA ILE A 175 -6.04 -0.62 11.46
C ILE A 175 -6.43 -0.99 10.03
N LEU A 176 -7.19 -0.16 9.33
CA LEU A 176 -7.55 -0.39 7.94
C LEU A 176 -6.32 -0.34 7.00
N PRO A 177 -5.48 0.73 7.01
CA PRO A 177 -4.22 0.69 6.29
C PRO A 177 -3.30 -0.46 6.72
N LEU A 178 -3.27 -0.80 8.01
CA LEU A 178 -2.46 -1.92 8.51
C LEU A 178 -2.85 -3.23 7.82
N ILE A 179 -4.12 -3.53 7.74
CA ILE A 179 -4.62 -4.71 7.04
C ILE A 179 -4.18 -4.68 5.56
N CYS A 180 -4.28 -3.53 4.92
CA CYS A 180 -3.86 -3.36 3.53
C CYS A 180 -2.37 -3.66 3.34
N PHE A 181 -1.50 -3.17 4.23
CA PHE A 181 -0.07 -3.42 4.15
C PHE A 181 0.29 -4.88 4.43
N ILE A 182 -0.43 -5.54 5.32
CA ILE A 182 -0.27 -6.98 5.55
C ILE A 182 -0.61 -7.76 4.27
N ILE A 183 -1.66 -7.38 3.57
CA ILE A 183 -2.04 -7.99 2.29
C ILE A 183 -0.93 -7.79 1.25
N VAL A 184 -0.36 -6.59 1.16
CA VAL A 184 0.76 -6.28 0.26
C VAL A 184 1.96 -7.18 0.56
N ALA A 185 2.35 -7.29 1.83
CA ALA A 185 3.48 -8.12 2.26
C ALA A 185 3.23 -9.61 1.95
N ALA A 186 2.02 -10.09 2.21
CA ALA A 186 1.63 -11.47 1.92
C ALA A 186 1.69 -11.77 0.42
N TYR A 187 1.21 -10.84 -0.40
CA TYR A 187 1.29 -10.97 -1.85
C TYR A 187 2.74 -11.04 -2.34
N GLY A 188 3.61 -10.14 -1.85
CA GLY A 188 5.03 -10.14 -2.19
C GLY A 188 5.72 -11.45 -1.81
N ARG A 189 5.43 -11.97 -0.63
CA ARG A 189 5.99 -13.25 -0.17
C ARG A 189 5.51 -14.43 -1.01
N THR A 190 4.22 -14.47 -1.33
CA THR A 190 3.66 -15.53 -2.18
C THR A 190 4.27 -15.50 -3.58
N ALA A 191 4.41 -14.31 -4.16
CA ALA A 191 5.06 -14.12 -5.47
C ALA A 191 6.52 -14.56 -5.44
N ALA A 192 7.25 -14.26 -4.36
CA ALA A 192 8.64 -14.70 -4.18
C ALA A 192 8.76 -16.22 -4.13
N ARG A 193 7.86 -16.89 -3.42
CA ARG A 193 7.83 -18.37 -3.35
C ARG A 193 7.57 -19.00 -4.71
N ILE A 194 6.61 -18.48 -5.47
CA ILE A 194 6.28 -18.98 -6.80
C ILE A 194 7.48 -18.80 -7.73
N SER A 195 8.13 -17.67 -7.70
CA SER A 195 9.32 -17.39 -8.50
C SER A 195 10.47 -18.37 -8.20
N ARG A 196 10.73 -18.64 -6.93
CA ARG A 196 11.77 -19.60 -6.50
C ARG A 196 11.46 -21.02 -6.98
N ARG A 197 10.21 -21.46 -6.88
CA ARG A 197 9.81 -22.80 -7.34
C ARG A 197 10.03 -22.96 -8.85
N LYS A 198 9.76 -21.94 -9.64
CA LYS A 198 10.01 -21.96 -11.08
C LYS A 198 11.48 -22.08 -11.41
N GLN A 199 12.36 -21.41 -10.65
CA GLN A 199 13.81 -21.48 -10.85
C GLN A 199 14.38 -22.87 -10.53
N ILE A 200 13.83 -23.58 -9.54
CA ILE A 200 14.28 -24.93 -9.16
C ILE A 200 13.88 -25.98 -10.19
N ASN A 201 12.75 -25.77 -10.88
CA ASN A 201 12.21 -26.71 -11.85
C ASN A 201 12.76 -26.55 -13.28
N HIS A 202 13.68 -25.62 -13.50
CA HIS A 202 14.44 -25.41 -14.73
C HIS A 202 15.91 -25.69 -14.52
#